data_a938f69a814b6b8e358662b7990ab311
#
_entry.id   a938f69a814b6b8e358662b7990ab311
#
_cell.length_a   1.000
_cell.length_b   1.000
_cell.length_c   1.000
_cell.angle_alpha   90.00
_cell.angle_beta   90.00
_cell.angle_gamma   90.00
#
_symmetry.space_group_name_H-M   'P 1'
#
loop_
_entity.id
_entity.type
_entity.pdbx_description
1 polymer ?
#
loop_
_entity_poly.entity_id
_entity_poly.type
_entity_poly.pdbx_seq_one_letter_code
_entity_poly.pdbx_strand_id
1 'polypeptide(L)'
;MFIIIGKSQDFVKAIKNIFIMIYIWVRFRDIKFGAGAIIALLHDVLVVLAVYSIARIPVGTTFIACMLTIVGYSINATIVVYDRIRENSHTMVKATTEEIVNTSISQTLSRSINTSLTTLIMVLLIYIMGVTSIKEFALPMMAGIIAGTFSSVFISGTIWAVMKGKKK
;
A
#
# COMPACT_ATOMS: atom_id res chain seq x y z
N MET A 1 -41.04 -4.17 5.17
CA MET A 1 -39.86 -3.98 6.03
C MET A 1 -38.54 -4.28 5.30
N PHE A 2 -38.43 -5.34 4.48
CA PHE A 2 -37.20 -5.66 3.72
C PHE A 2 -36.80 -4.64 2.63
N ILE A 3 -37.71 -3.95 2.02
CA ILE A 3 -37.43 -2.96 0.96
C ILE A 3 -36.77 -1.68 1.51
N ILE A 4 -37.08 -1.29 2.74
CA ILE A 4 -36.50 -0.10 3.39
C ILE A 4 -35.02 -0.36 3.78
N ILE A 5 -34.69 -1.59 4.19
CA ILE A 5 -33.32 -2.00 4.56
C ILE A 5 -32.41 -2.03 3.33
N GLY A 6 -32.91 -2.50 2.19
CA GLY A 6 -32.13 -2.50 0.93
C GLY A 6 -31.77 -1.07 0.49
N LYS A 7 -32.73 -0.16 0.53
CA LYS A 7 -32.53 1.24 0.10
C LYS A 7 -31.57 2.02 1.02
N SER A 8 -31.56 1.71 2.31
CA SER A 8 -30.60 2.32 3.26
C SER A 8 -29.18 1.79 3.07
N GLN A 9 -29.01 0.52 2.72
CA GLN A 9 -27.69 -0.06 2.42
C GLN A 9 -27.08 0.52 1.14
N ASP A 10 -27.89 0.75 0.11
CA ASP A 10 -27.44 1.36 -1.14
C ASP A 10 -27.04 2.83 -0.94
N PHE A 11 -27.80 3.56 -0.10
CA PHE A 11 -27.45 4.92 0.28
C PHE A 11 -26.14 5.00 1.08
N VAL A 12 -25.92 4.11 2.04
CA VAL A 12 -24.68 4.02 2.81
C VAL A 12 -23.50 3.64 1.91
N LYS A 13 -23.69 2.72 0.97
CA LYS A 13 -22.66 2.35 -0.03
C LYS A 13 -22.32 3.53 -0.93
N ALA A 14 -23.33 4.28 -1.39
CA ALA A 14 -23.12 5.47 -2.23
C ALA A 14 -22.33 6.55 -1.48
N ILE A 15 -22.69 6.85 -0.23
CA ILE A 15 -21.95 7.80 0.62
C ILE A 15 -20.50 7.33 0.83
N LYS A 16 -20.30 6.07 1.18
CA LYS A 16 -18.97 5.50 1.37
C LYS A 16 -18.11 5.62 0.11
N ASN A 17 -18.67 5.30 -1.05
CA ASN A 17 -17.98 5.41 -2.34
C ASN A 17 -17.63 6.86 -2.67
N ILE A 18 -18.52 7.81 -2.40
CA ILE A 18 -18.27 9.25 -2.59
C ILE A 18 -17.14 9.71 -1.67
N PHE A 19 -17.14 9.33 -0.38
CA PHE A 19 -16.04 9.66 0.54
C PHE A 19 -14.72 9.06 0.11
N ILE A 20 -14.70 7.82 -0.38
CA ILE A 20 -13.50 7.17 -0.91
C ILE A 20 -13.02 7.90 -2.17
N MET A 21 -13.92 8.25 -3.10
CA MET A 21 -13.56 9.01 -4.30
C MET A 21 -13.02 10.41 -3.97
N ILE A 22 -13.64 11.12 -3.04
CA ILE A 22 -13.17 12.44 -2.57
C ILE A 22 -11.79 12.29 -1.91
N TYR A 23 -11.62 11.28 -1.04
CA TYR A 23 -10.33 10.99 -0.40
C TYR A 23 -9.24 10.73 -1.43
N ILE A 24 -9.49 9.86 -2.41
CA ILE A 24 -8.56 9.56 -3.49
C ILE A 24 -8.28 10.80 -4.33
N TRP A 25 -9.31 11.59 -4.68
CA TRP A 25 -9.15 12.80 -5.48
C TRP A 25 -8.35 13.89 -4.76
N VAL A 26 -8.61 14.11 -3.47
CA VAL A 26 -7.85 15.06 -2.65
C VAL A 26 -6.42 14.57 -2.41
N ARG A 27 -6.24 13.26 -2.21
CA ARG A 27 -4.96 12.65 -1.90
C ARG A 27 -4.05 12.51 -3.12
N PHE A 28 -4.62 12.13 -4.26
CA PHE A 28 -3.90 11.96 -5.52
C PHE A 28 -4.23 13.11 -6.50
N ARG A 29 -3.92 14.34 -6.11
CA ARG A 29 -4.07 15.52 -7.00
C ARG A 29 -3.29 15.40 -8.31
N ASP A 30 -2.29 14.52 -8.39
CA ASP A 30 -1.50 14.23 -9.59
C ASP A 30 -1.72 12.77 -9.99
N ILE A 31 -2.25 12.56 -11.19
CA ILE A 31 -2.52 11.22 -11.77
C ILE A 31 -1.27 10.33 -11.78
N LYS A 32 -0.07 10.94 -11.87
CA LYS A 32 1.21 10.22 -11.88
C LYS A 32 1.49 9.52 -10.53
N PHE A 33 1.14 10.14 -9.41
CA PHE A 33 1.23 9.50 -8.10
C PHE A 33 0.24 8.34 -7.99
N GLY A 34 -0.98 8.52 -8.50
CA GLY A 34 -2.00 7.48 -8.50
C GLY A 34 -1.58 6.24 -9.31
N ALA A 35 -1.05 6.44 -10.51
CA ALA A 35 -0.60 5.35 -11.37
C ALA A 35 0.56 4.57 -10.74
N GLY A 36 1.55 5.25 -10.16
CA GLY A 36 2.66 4.60 -9.46
C GLY A 36 2.20 3.79 -8.24
N ALA A 37 1.23 4.31 -7.47
CA ALA A 37 0.64 3.60 -6.34
C ALA A 37 -0.11 2.33 -6.77
N ILE A 38 -0.88 2.39 -7.86
CA ILE A 38 -1.62 1.24 -8.38
C ILE A 38 -0.67 0.13 -8.85
N ILE A 39 0.41 0.48 -9.55
CA ILE A 39 1.39 -0.51 -10.01
C ILE A 39 2.11 -1.15 -8.82
N ALA A 40 2.50 -0.38 -7.82
CA ALA A 40 3.09 -0.91 -6.59
C ALA A 40 2.14 -1.86 -5.86
N LEU A 41 0.86 -1.48 -5.73
CA LEU A 41 -0.19 -2.34 -5.17
C LEU A 41 -0.40 -3.63 -5.94
N LEU A 42 -0.42 -3.55 -7.26
CA LEU A 42 -0.58 -4.75 -8.12
C LEU A 42 0.58 -5.72 -7.88
N HIS A 43 1.80 -5.22 -7.79
CA HIS A 43 2.97 -6.02 -7.44
C HIS A 43 2.78 -6.73 -6.09
N ASP A 44 2.34 -6.01 -5.05
CA ASP A 44 2.18 -6.57 -3.71
C ASP A 44 1.09 -7.64 -3.66
N VAL A 45 -0.04 -7.39 -4.33
CA VAL A 45 -1.13 -8.38 -4.47
C VAL A 45 -0.63 -9.63 -5.18
N LEU A 46 0.15 -9.50 -6.26
CA LEU A 46 0.70 -10.66 -6.99
C LEU A 46 1.67 -11.47 -6.11
N VAL A 47 2.52 -10.82 -5.32
CA VAL A 47 3.41 -11.51 -4.37
C VAL A 47 2.61 -12.32 -3.35
N VAL A 48 1.55 -11.73 -2.77
CA VAL A 48 0.70 -12.41 -1.79
C VAL A 48 -0.04 -13.59 -2.42
N LEU A 49 -0.57 -13.43 -3.63
CA LEU A 49 -1.21 -14.51 -4.39
C LEU A 49 -0.22 -15.65 -4.67
N ALA A 50 1.02 -15.33 -5.02
CA ALA A 50 2.06 -16.33 -5.21
C ALA A 50 2.33 -17.13 -3.93
N VAL A 51 2.39 -16.45 -2.76
CA VAL A 51 2.56 -17.13 -1.47
C VAL A 51 1.37 -18.05 -1.15
N TYR A 52 0.13 -17.60 -1.37
CA TYR A 52 -1.05 -18.45 -1.20
C TYR A 52 -0.98 -19.71 -2.09
N SER A 53 -0.56 -19.53 -3.35
CA SER A 53 -0.43 -20.64 -4.30
C SER A 53 0.67 -21.63 -3.93
N ILE A 54 1.87 -21.12 -3.57
CA ILE A 54 3.03 -21.95 -3.23
C ILE A 54 2.81 -22.71 -1.92
N ALA A 55 2.29 -22.02 -0.90
CA ALA A 55 2.01 -22.60 0.41
C ALA A 55 0.71 -23.43 0.44
N ARG A 56 -0.05 -23.48 -0.66
CA ARG A 56 -1.33 -24.19 -0.79
C ARG A 56 -2.33 -23.86 0.31
N ILE A 57 -2.37 -22.60 0.71
CA ILE A 57 -3.29 -22.11 1.74
C ILE A 57 -4.69 -21.97 1.15
N PRO A 58 -5.74 -22.49 1.84
CA PRO A 58 -7.10 -22.40 1.33
C PRO A 58 -7.59 -20.95 1.22
N VAL A 59 -8.26 -20.63 0.12
CA VAL A 59 -8.81 -19.30 -0.15
C VAL A 59 -10.20 -19.19 0.49
N GLY A 60 -10.29 -18.50 1.62
CA GLY A 60 -11.52 -18.30 2.39
C GLY A 60 -11.67 -16.85 2.85
N THR A 61 -12.45 -16.63 3.92
CA THR A 61 -12.62 -15.31 4.52
C THR A 61 -11.30 -14.70 5.03
N THR A 62 -10.40 -15.55 5.49
CA THR A 62 -9.04 -15.19 5.94
C THR A 62 -8.20 -14.58 4.81
N PHE A 63 -8.36 -15.10 3.59
CA PHE A 63 -7.73 -14.54 2.39
C PHE A 63 -8.18 -13.10 2.13
N ILE A 64 -9.49 -12.84 2.18
CA ILE A 64 -10.04 -11.49 1.96
C ILE A 64 -9.51 -10.53 3.02
N ALA A 65 -9.49 -10.94 4.29
CA ALA A 65 -8.97 -10.14 5.38
C ALA A 65 -7.47 -9.82 5.17
N CYS A 66 -6.66 -10.80 4.78
CA CYS A 66 -5.25 -10.63 4.48
C CYS A 66 -5.04 -9.63 3.34
N MET A 67 -5.76 -9.78 2.23
CA MET A 67 -5.66 -8.90 1.07
C MET A 67 -6.01 -7.45 1.41
N LEU A 68 -7.11 -7.22 2.13
CA LEU A 68 -7.52 -5.88 2.54
C LEU A 68 -6.48 -5.23 3.46
N THR A 69 -5.91 -6.01 4.37
CA THR A 69 -4.88 -5.53 5.30
C THR A 69 -3.61 -5.14 4.55
N ILE A 70 -3.14 -5.96 3.61
CA ILE A 70 -1.94 -5.70 2.83
C ILE A 70 -2.12 -4.49 1.91
N VAL A 71 -3.26 -4.39 1.24
CA VAL A 71 -3.60 -3.23 0.41
C VAL A 71 -3.56 -1.95 1.24
N GLY A 72 -4.18 -1.96 2.43
CA GLY A 72 -4.16 -0.81 3.34
C GLY A 72 -2.75 -0.45 3.83
N TYR A 73 -1.96 -1.47 4.17
CA TYR A 73 -0.58 -1.29 4.62
C TYR A 73 0.32 -0.72 3.52
N SER A 74 0.27 -1.28 2.32
CA SER A 74 1.06 -0.86 1.17
C SER A 74 0.71 0.56 0.71
N ILE A 75 -0.59 0.89 0.64
CA ILE A 75 -1.02 2.27 0.32
C ILE A 75 -0.46 3.25 1.33
N ASN A 76 -0.56 2.95 2.63
CA ASN A 76 -0.06 3.85 3.66
C ASN A 76 1.45 4.07 3.55
N ALA A 77 2.23 3.02 3.29
CA ALA A 77 3.67 3.11 3.08
C ALA A 77 4.01 3.97 1.84
N THR A 78 3.32 3.76 0.74
CA THR A 78 3.49 4.52 -0.51
C THR A 78 3.15 6.00 -0.32
N ILE A 79 2.10 6.31 0.43
CA ILE A 79 1.69 7.69 0.74
C ILE A 79 2.81 8.43 1.48
N VAL A 80 3.46 7.81 2.45
CA VAL A 80 4.56 8.43 3.21
C VAL A 80 5.72 8.84 2.28
N VAL A 81 6.09 8.00 1.33
CA VAL A 81 7.13 8.30 0.34
C VAL A 81 6.69 9.44 -0.58
N TYR A 82 5.47 9.38 -1.08
CA TYR A 82 4.92 10.40 -1.99
C TYR A 82 4.75 11.77 -1.35
N ASP A 83 4.35 11.82 -0.09
CA ASP A 83 4.29 13.09 0.65
C ASP A 83 5.66 13.75 0.73
N ARG A 84 6.70 12.95 0.99
CA ARG A 84 8.06 13.47 1.05
C ARG A 84 8.58 13.91 -0.32
N ILE A 85 8.28 13.16 -1.37
CA ILE A 85 8.60 13.55 -2.75
C ILE A 85 7.93 14.87 -3.10
N ARG A 86 6.68 15.04 -2.72
CA ARG A 86 5.92 16.25 -2.95
C ARG A 86 6.50 17.45 -2.20
N GLU A 87 6.83 17.29 -0.93
CA GLU A 87 7.47 18.32 -0.10
C GLU A 87 8.81 18.74 -0.71
N ASN A 88 9.68 17.77 -1.02
CA ASN A 88 10.99 18.05 -1.61
C ASN A 88 10.87 18.65 -3.03
N SER A 89 9.84 18.32 -3.79
CA SER A 89 9.61 18.92 -5.11
C SER A 89 9.28 20.41 -5.06
N HIS A 90 8.78 20.92 -3.93
CA HIS A 90 8.54 22.35 -3.71
C HIS A 90 9.76 23.08 -3.14
N THR A 91 10.56 22.39 -2.32
CA THR A 91 11.74 22.99 -1.66
C THR A 91 13.00 22.93 -2.54
N MET A 92 13.18 21.83 -3.27
CA MET A 92 14.36 21.59 -4.13
C MET A 92 14.11 22.01 -5.59
N VAL A 93 13.82 23.29 -5.82
CA VAL A 93 13.39 23.81 -7.15
C VAL A 93 14.43 23.62 -8.25
N LYS A 94 15.72 23.60 -7.92
CA LYS A 94 16.85 23.45 -8.85
C LYS A 94 17.32 22.02 -9.04
N ALA A 95 16.81 21.07 -8.26
CA ALA A 95 17.22 19.67 -8.30
C ALA A 95 16.52 18.92 -9.45
N THR A 96 17.18 17.91 -9.96
CA THR A 96 16.61 16.99 -10.93
C THR A 96 15.52 16.12 -10.30
N THR A 97 14.64 15.58 -11.12
CA THR A 97 13.58 14.67 -10.63
C THR A 97 14.16 13.47 -9.89
N GLU A 98 15.29 12.94 -10.37
CA GLU A 98 15.99 11.80 -9.75
C GLU A 98 16.57 12.15 -8.38
N GLU A 99 17.18 13.33 -8.24
CA GLU A 99 17.71 13.82 -6.94
C GLU A 99 16.59 14.00 -5.92
N ILE A 100 15.45 14.57 -6.33
CA ILE A 100 14.28 14.75 -5.46
C ILE A 100 13.80 13.41 -4.93
N VAL A 101 13.66 12.40 -5.81
CA VAL A 101 13.18 11.06 -5.42
C VAL A 101 14.19 10.38 -4.50
N ASN A 102 15.48 10.36 -4.85
CA ASN A 102 16.52 9.72 -4.06
C ASN A 102 16.64 10.34 -2.65
N THR A 103 16.59 11.66 -2.58
CA THR A 103 16.61 12.37 -1.29
C THR A 103 15.36 12.03 -0.46
N SER A 104 14.19 12.00 -1.08
CA SER A 104 12.94 11.70 -0.40
C SER A 104 12.91 10.25 0.14
N ILE A 105 13.35 9.30 -0.66
CA ILE A 105 13.50 7.90 -0.25
C ILE A 105 14.46 7.79 0.93
N SER A 106 15.64 8.39 0.83
CA SER A 106 16.64 8.36 1.92
C SER A 106 16.07 8.93 3.23
N GLN A 107 15.31 10.01 3.16
CA GLN A 107 14.71 10.65 4.34
C GLN A 107 13.57 9.84 4.96
N THR A 108 12.86 9.02 4.18
CA THR A 108 11.73 8.20 4.65
C THR A 108 12.12 6.76 4.97
N LEU A 109 13.29 6.31 4.51
CA LEU A 109 13.72 4.91 4.58
C LEU A 109 13.74 4.37 6.02
N SER A 110 14.38 5.09 6.94
CA SER A 110 14.46 4.68 8.34
C SER A 110 13.07 4.51 8.98
N ARG A 111 12.14 5.44 8.70
CA ARG A 111 10.76 5.35 9.17
C ARG A 111 10.04 4.13 8.56
N SER A 112 10.18 3.92 7.26
CA SER A 112 9.54 2.80 6.56
C SER A 112 10.07 1.46 7.06
N ILE A 113 11.38 1.31 7.25
CA ILE A 113 12.00 0.10 7.79
C ILE A 113 11.53 -0.15 9.23
N ASN A 114 11.57 0.85 10.11
CA ASN A 114 11.16 0.69 11.50
C ASN A 114 9.69 0.28 11.62
N THR A 115 8.81 0.92 10.85
CA THR A 115 7.37 0.59 10.83
C THR A 115 7.14 -0.83 10.34
N SER A 116 7.83 -1.23 9.26
CA SER A 116 7.70 -2.57 8.70
C SER A 116 8.26 -3.64 9.62
N LEU A 117 9.40 -3.36 10.26
CA LEU A 117 10.03 -4.28 11.20
C LEU A 117 9.16 -4.52 12.43
N THR A 118 8.60 -3.47 13.02
CA THR A 118 7.69 -3.60 14.18
C THR A 118 6.45 -4.39 13.82
N THR A 119 5.84 -4.12 12.67
CA THR A 119 4.67 -4.86 12.20
C THR A 119 5.01 -6.31 11.89
N LEU A 120 6.17 -6.56 11.26
CA LEU A 120 6.64 -7.91 10.95
C LEU A 120 6.88 -8.73 12.21
N ILE A 121 7.49 -8.14 13.25
CA ILE A 121 7.70 -8.81 14.55
C ILE A 121 6.35 -9.19 15.17
N MET A 122 5.36 -8.29 15.15
CA MET A 122 4.02 -8.59 15.67
C MET A 122 3.36 -9.74 14.93
N VAL A 123 3.40 -9.74 13.60
CA VAL A 123 2.81 -10.81 12.79
C VAL A 123 3.58 -12.13 12.95
N LEU A 124 4.91 -12.07 13.11
CA LEU A 124 5.74 -13.23 13.41
C LEU A 124 5.36 -13.87 14.75
N LEU A 125 5.15 -13.06 15.79
CA LEU A 125 4.69 -13.57 17.09
C LEU A 125 3.30 -14.24 16.98
N ILE A 126 2.39 -13.62 16.23
CA ILE A 126 1.08 -14.21 15.94
C ILE A 126 1.23 -15.55 15.17
N TYR A 127 2.16 -15.63 14.23
CA TYR A 127 2.45 -16.87 13.50
C TYR A 127 2.98 -17.98 14.41
N ILE A 128 3.88 -17.65 15.33
CA ILE A 128 4.48 -18.63 16.26
C ILE A 128 3.46 -19.12 17.28
N MET A 129 2.69 -18.21 17.88
CA MET A 129 1.76 -18.50 18.99
C MET A 129 0.36 -18.88 18.51
N GLY A 130 0.02 -18.63 17.26
CA GLY A 130 -1.33 -18.80 16.74
C GLY A 130 -1.72 -20.25 16.42
N VAL A 131 -3.03 -20.50 16.43
CA VAL A 131 -3.63 -21.73 15.90
C VAL A 131 -3.56 -21.76 14.38
N THR A 132 -3.83 -22.93 13.77
CA THR A 132 -3.67 -23.16 12.33
C THR A 132 -4.31 -22.06 11.45
N SER A 133 -5.56 -21.70 11.74
CA SER A 133 -6.28 -20.66 10.97
C SER A 133 -5.61 -19.29 11.04
N ILE A 134 -4.97 -18.97 12.15
CA ILE A 134 -4.22 -17.71 12.31
C ILE A 134 -2.88 -17.76 11.57
N LYS A 135 -2.22 -18.91 11.53
CA LYS A 135 -0.98 -19.11 10.76
C LYS A 135 -1.20 -18.99 9.26
N GLU A 136 -2.34 -19.45 8.76
CA GLU A 136 -2.75 -19.30 7.35
C GLU A 136 -2.95 -17.82 6.95
N PHE A 137 -3.31 -16.97 7.90
CA PHE A 137 -3.38 -15.52 7.71
C PHE A 137 -2.02 -14.84 7.84
N ALA A 138 -1.24 -15.21 8.86
CA ALA A 138 -0.01 -14.53 9.23
C ALA A 138 1.12 -14.74 8.21
N LEU A 139 1.24 -15.93 7.62
CA LEU A 139 2.31 -16.25 6.67
C LEU A 139 2.23 -15.37 5.39
N PRO A 140 1.10 -15.30 4.67
CA PRO A 140 1.00 -14.42 3.52
C PRO A 140 1.09 -12.93 3.89
N MET A 141 0.63 -12.57 5.09
CA MET A 141 0.72 -11.20 5.59
C MET A 141 2.16 -10.76 5.81
N MET A 142 3.04 -11.62 6.34
CA MET A 142 4.47 -11.32 6.46
C MET A 142 5.10 -11.05 5.08
N ALA A 143 4.82 -11.90 4.10
CA ALA A 143 5.30 -11.70 2.74
C ALA A 143 4.78 -10.39 2.12
N GLY A 144 3.50 -10.07 2.34
CA GLY A 144 2.89 -8.82 1.88
C GLY A 144 3.49 -7.57 2.53
N ILE A 145 3.83 -7.61 3.82
CA ILE A 145 4.51 -6.50 4.50
C ILE A 145 5.90 -6.26 3.90
N ILE A 146 6.66 -7.31 3.66
CA ILE A 146 8.00 -7.22 3.04
C ILE A 146 7.88 -6.67 1.61
N ALA A 147 6.98 -7.24 0.81
CA ALA A 147 6.73 -6.78 -0.55
C ALA A 147 6.27 -5.33 -0.60
N GLY A 148 5.33 -4.94 0.27
CA GLY A 148 4.80 -3.58 0.35
C GLY A 148 5.84 -2.54 0.77
N THR A 149 6.77 -2.92 1.66
CA THR A 149 7.89 -2.06 2.03
C THR A 149 8.85 -1.88 0.84
N PHE A 150 9.15 -2.96 0.14
CA PHE A 150 9.99 -2.89 -1.05
C PHE A 150 9.34 -2.06 -2.17
N SER A 151 8.09 -2.33 -2.49
CA SER A 151 7.37 -1.66 -3.57
C SER A 151 7.17 -0.17 -3.31
N SER A 152 6.86 0.21 -2.05
CA SER A 152 6.67 1.61 -1.68
C SER A 152 7.95 2.43 -1.81
N VAL A 153 9.11 1.86 -1.50
CA VAL A 153 10.40 2.55 -1.55
C VAL A 153 10.98 2.55 -2.97
N PHE A 154 11.02 1.38 -3.63
CA PHE A 154 11.75 1.22 -4.89
C PHE A 154 10.86 1.36 -6.13
N ILE A 155 9.63 0.84 -6.11
CA ILE A 155 8.77 0.82 -7.30
C ILE A 155 8.01 2.14 -7.44
N SER A 156 7.33 2.59 -6.38
CA SER A 156 6.43 3.74 -6.48
C SER A 156 7.16 5.04 -6.84
N GLY A 157 8.28 5.33 -6.17
CA GLY A 157 9.09 6.53 -6.43
C GLY A 157 9.71 6.53 -7.82
N THR A 158 10.23 5.39 -8.26
CA THR A 158 10.85 5.24 -9.58
C THR A 158 9.83 5.42 -10.71
N ILE A 159 8.64 4.83 -10.59
CA ILE A 159 7.59 4.99 -11.60
C ILE A 159 7.17 6.45 -11.71
N TRP A 160 6.99 7.13 -10.58
CA TRP A 160 6.67 8.56 -10.60
C TRP A 160 7.78 9.38 -11.29
N ALA A 161 9.06 9.10 -11.02
CA ALA A 161 10.18 9.78 -11.66
C ALA A 161 10.17 9.59 -13.19
N VAL A 162 9.94 8.37 -13.65
CA VAL A 162 9.85 8.04 -15.09
C VAL A 162 8.67 8.78 -15.76
N MET A 163 7.50 8.79 -15.11
CA MET A 163 6.31 9.45 -15.62
C MET A 163 6.40 10.97 -15.62
N LYS A 164 7.16 11.56 -14.68
CA LYS A 164 7.36 13.01 -14.63
C LYS A 164 8.30 13.51 -15.73
N GLY A 165 9.17 12.64 -16.21
CA GLY A 165 10.17 12.98 -17.23
C GLY A 165 11.37 13.75 -16.62
N LYS A 166 12.47 13.82 -17.36
CA LYS A 166 13.64 14.61 -16.95
C LYS A 166 13.28 16.10 -16.99
N LYS A 167 13.19 16.70 -15.80
CA LYS A 167 13.26 18.15 -15.70
C LYS A 167 14.72 18.50 -16.02
N LYS A 168 14.93 19.13 -17.19
CA LYS A 168 16.23 19.72 -17.55
C LYS A 168 16.56 20.87 -16.62
#